data_1973d9d40b9963cd01e917a84834f282
#
_entry.id   1973d9d40b9963cd01e917a84834f282
#
_cell.length_a   1.000
_cell.length_b   1.000
_cell.length_c   1.000
_cell.angle_alpha   90.00
_cell.angle_beta   90.00
_cell.angle_gamma   90.00
#
_symmetry.space_group_name_H-M   'P 1'
#
loop_
_entity.id
_entity.type
_entity.pdbx_description
1 polymer ?
#
loop_
_entity_poly.entity_id
_entity_poly.type
_entity_poly.pdbx_seq_one_letter_code
_entity_poly.pdbx_strand_id
1 'polypeptide(L)'
;MRSTNLIFFSYQNTAFFRPLWHTRFIRKRGNLMEQFFEDIKDLEVTTVARAQEAIDQKETATFFIGRKTCPYCRKFAAKLATVVVETKAHIYFINSEEPSQLDALQAFRSTYGIPTVPGFLHVEAGDVTVRCDSSMSEEEIKAFAHL
;
A
#
# COMPACT_ATOMS: atom_id res chain seq x y z
N MET A 1 43.87 27.28 -1.80
CA MET A 1 43.34 26.99 -1.88
C MET A 1 43.01 26.28 -1.84
N ARG A 2 43.08 26.28 -1.78
CA ARG A 2 42.50 25.67 -1.68
C ARG A 2 41.91 24.84 -1.54
N SER A 3 42.03 24.77 -1.38
CA SER A 3 41.29 24.19 -1.31
C SER A 3 40.73 23.39 -1.20
N THR A 4 40.89 23.44 -1.03
CA THR A 4 40.11 22.89 -1.04
C THR A 4 39.51 22.05 -1.10
N ASN A 5 39.64 22.11 -0.89
CA ASN A 5 38.86 21.61 -1.05
C ASN A 5 38.40 20.70 -1.19
N LEU A 6 38.63 20.77 -0.88
CA LEU A 6 38.06 20.23 -1.06
C LEU A 6 37.48 19.30 -1.09
N ILE A 7 37.89 19.57 -0.90
CA ILE A 7 37.19 19.12 -1.05
C ILE A 7 36.63 18.22 -1.01
N PHE A 8 36.58 18.36 -0.74
CA PHE A 8 35.71 17.93 -0.76
C PHE A 8 35.21 17.12 -0.85
N PHE A 9 35.38 17.18 -0.49
CA PHE A 9 34.49 16.77 -0.62
C PHE A 9 34.15 15.91 -0.78
N SER A 10 34.54 16.06 -0.47
CA SER A 10 33.86 15.64 -0.72
C SER A 10 33.51 14.70 -0.71
N TYR A 11 33.70 14.72 -0.47
CA TYR A 11 32.93 14.18 -0.61
C TYR A 11 32.57 13.41 -0.48
N GLN A 12 32.90 13.55 -0.13
CA GLN A 12 32.21 13.17 -0.11
C GLN A 12 31.56 12.54 -0.15
N ASN A 13 31.82 12.63 0.07
CA ASN A 13 30.80 12.33 -0.10
C ASN A 13 30.31 11.54 -0.26
N THR A 14 30.67 11.58 -0.02
CA THR A 14 29.84 11.04 -0.31
C THR A 14 29.30 10.26 -0.17
N ALA A 15 29.47 10.24 0.07
CA ALA A 15 28.64 9.82 0.02
C ALA A 15 28.09 9.21 0.08
N PHE A 16 28.16 9.19 0.22
CA PHE A 16 27.30 8.96 -0.06
C PHE A 16 26.92 8.33 -0.30
N PHE A 17 27.16 8.31 0.09
CA PHE A 17 26.46 7.83 -0.47
C PHE A 17 26.38 6.97 -0.54
N ARG A 18 26.41 6.98 -0.50
CA ARG A 18 26.18 6.12 -0.64
C ARG A 18 25.83 5.31 -0.37
N PRO A 19 26.05 5.28 -0.39
CA PRO A 19 25.57 3.98 -0.30
C PRO A 19 24.43 3.54 0.45
N LEU A 20 23.52 4.02 0.41
CA LEU A 20 22.30 3.70 0.96
C LEU A 20 21.74 2.42 0.56
N TRP A 21 22.00 1.88 -0.57
CA TRP A 21 21.35 0.69 -1.03
C TRP A 21 21.76 -0.57 -0.29
N HIS A 22 22.93 -0.68 0.21
CA HIS A 22 23.22 -1.87 0.99
C HIS A 22 22.63 -1.80 2.39
N THR A 23 22.32 -0.63 2.85
CA THR A 23 21.57 -0.50 4.08
C THR A 23 20.20 -1.14 3.96
N ARG A 24 19.64 -1.10 2.77
CA ARG A 24 18.35 -1.70 2.54
C ARG A 24 18.36 -3.20 2.74
N PHE A 25 19.45 -3.86 2.42
CA PHE A 25 19.52 -5.30 2.64
C PHE A 25 19.31 -5.66 4.09
N ILE A 26 19.98 -4.95 4.97
CA ILE A 26 19.87 -5.22 6.39
C ILE A 26 18.43 -5.03 6.84
N ARG A 27 17.82 -3.96 6.40
CA ARG A 27 16.47 -3.66 6.79
C ARG A 27 15.49 -4.74 6.33
N LYS A 28 15.67 -5.25 5.12
CA LYS A 28 14.76 -6.23 4.59
C LYS A 28 14.78 -7.53 5.35
N ARG A 29 15.93 -7.92 5.83
CA ARG A 29 16.01 -9.16 6.59
C ARG A 29 15.42 -9.03 7.96
N GLY A 30 15.28 -7.82 8.44
CA GLY A 30 14.94 -7.60 9.82
C GLY A 30 13.52 -7.91 10.19
N ASN A 31 12.55 -7.42 9.41
CA ASN A 31 11.19 -7.50 9.89
C ASN A 31 10.19 -7.32 8.75
N LEU A 32 9.44 -8.39 8.51
CA LEU A 32 8.45 -8.39 7.44
C LEU A 32 7.29 -7.46 7.73
N MET A 33 6.93 -7.28 9.00
CA MET A 33 5.83 -6.38 9.34
C MET A 33 6.23 -4.93 9.21
N GLU A 34 7.49 -4.60 9.53
CA GLU A 34 7.99 -3.26 9.31
C GLU A 34 8.01 -2.94 7.82
N GLN A 35 8.36 -3.93 7.01
CA GLN A 35 8.33 -3.74 5.56
C GLN A 35 6.91 -3.46 5.08
N PHE A 36 5.93 -4.15 5.66
CA PHE A 36 4.53 -3.89 5.32
C PHE A 36 4.15 -2.43 5.58
N PHE A 37 4.53 -1.91 6.75
CA PHE A 37 4.24 -0.51 7.07
C PHE A 37 4.93 0.45 6.10
N GLU A 38 6.14 0.12 5.68
CA GLU A 38 6.84 0.92 4.69
C GLU A 38 6.10 0.90 3.36
N ASP A 39 5.61 -0.27 2.97
CA ASP A 39 4.91 -0.43 1.71
C ASP A 39 3.58 0.33 1.66
N ILE A 40 2.88 0.43 2.78
CA ILE A 40 1.59 1.11 2.80
C ILE A 40 1.67 2.58 3.22
N LYS A 41 2.87 3.11 3.44
CA LYS A 41 2.99 4.46 3.99
C LYS A 41 2.39 5.55 3.11
N ASP A 42 2.33 5.30 1.81
CA ASP A 42 1.77 6.27 0.87
C ASP A 42 0.28 6.06 0.62
N LEU A 43 -0.32 5.07 1.28
CA LEU A 43 -1.76 4.86 1.24
C LEU A 43 -2.40 5.65 2.38
N GLU A 44 -3.64 6.01 2.22
CA GLU A 44 -4.37 6.69 3.29
C GLU A 44 -5.12 5.67 4.12
N VAL A 45 -4.76 5.55 5.40
CA VAL A 45 -5.45 4.65 6.32
C VAL A 45 -6.85 5.19 6.57
N THR A 46 -7.85 4.35 6.42
CA THR A 46 -9.23 4.79 6.57
C THR A 46 -10.08 3.72 7.25
N THR A 47 -11.40 3.90 7.22
CA THR A 47 -12.35 3.05 7.92
C THR A 47 -13.35 2.45 6.95
N VAL A 48 -14.05 1.41 7.44
CA VAL A 48 -15.14 0.81 6.67
C VAL A 48 -16.23 1.85 6.39
N ALA A 49 -16.49 2.73 7.37
CA ALA A 49 -17.49 3.78 7.18
C ALA A 49 -17.14 4.68 6.00
N ARG A 50 -15.86 5.00 5.83
CA ARG A 50 -15.44 5.83 4.71
C ARG A 50 -15.63 5.11 3.39
N ALA A 51 -15.36 3.80 3.37
CA ALA A 51 -15.57 3.02 2.15
C ALA A 51 -17.07 2.98 1.79
N GLN A 52 -17.92 2.78 2.80
CA GLN A 52 -19.36 2.77 2.57
C GLN A 52 -19.84 4.13 2.08
N GLU A 53 -19.28 5.21 2.62
CA GLU A 53 -19.62 6.55 2.18
C GLU A 53 -19.26 6.76 0.71
N ALA A 54 -18.09 6.28 0.29
CA ALA A 54 -17.67 6.40 -1.10
C ALA A 54 -18.65 5.68 -2.02
N ILE A 55 -19.14 4.53 -1.61
CA ILE A 55 -20.10 3.78 -2.40
C ILE A 55 -21.44 4.53 -2.47
N ASP A 56 -21.93 4.99 -1.32
CA ASP A 56 -23.21 5.67 -1.23
C ASP A 56 -23.24 6.97 -2.01
N GLN A 57 -22.11 7.68 -2.03
CA GLN A 57 -22.02 8.96 -2.71
C GLN A 57 -21.50 8.83 -4.14
N LYS A 58 -21.34 7.60 -4.60
CA LYS A 58 -20.94 7.29 -5.98
C LYS A 58 -19.61 7.94 -6.36
N GLU A 59 -18.68 7.94 -5.40
CA GLU A 59 -17.33 8.44 -5.64
C GLU A 59 -16.52 7.41 -6.42
N THR A 60 -15.42 7.86 -7.01
CA THR A 60 -14.44 6.97 -7.59
C THR A 60 -13.31 6.82 -6.57
N ALA A 61 -13.10 5.60 -6.07
CA ALA A 61 -12.11 5.35 -5.03
C ALA A 61 -11.64 3.91 -5.06
N THR A 62 -10.42 3.69 -4.59
CA THR A 62 -9.83 2.36 -4.55
C THR A 62 -9.38 2.06 -3.13
N PHE A 63 -9.68 0.86 -2.65
CA PHE A 63 -9.40 0.45 -1.28
C PHE A 63 -8.65 -0.88 -1.25
N PHE A 64 -7.67 -0.97 -0.36
CA PHE A 64 -6.96 -2.20 -0.07
C PHE A 64 -7.30 -2.62 1.35
N ILE A 65 -7.89 -3.80 1.52
CA ILE A 65 -8.20 -4.35 2.84
C ILE A 65 -7.20 -5.46 3.13
N GLY A 66 -6.46 -5.31 4.22
CA GLY A 66 -5.44 -6.29 4.55
C GLY A 66 -4.87 -6.10 5.94
N ARG A 67 -3.84 -6.87 6.25
CA ARG A 67 -3.21 -6.79 7.56
C ARG A 67 -1.74 -7.22 7.47
N LYS A 68 -0.94 -6.73 8.40
CA LYS A 68 0.50 -6.98 8.41
C LYS A 68 0.85 -8.43 8.68
N THR A 69 -0.03 -9.16 9.35
CA THR A 69 0.24 -10.55 9.76
C THR A 69 -0.02 -11.57 8.67
N CYS A 70 -0.62 -11.16 7.57
CA CYS A 70 -0.96 -12.06 6.48
C CYS A 70 0.13 -12.01 5.39
N PRO A 71 0.79 -13.16 5.09
CA PRO A 71 1.83 -13.16 4.06
C PRO A 71 1.34 -12.71 2.69
N TYR A 72 0.10 -13.06 2.36
CA TYR A 72 -0.48 -12.67 1.07
C TYR A 72 -0.74 -11.17 1.00
N CYS A 73 -1.12 -10.56 2.12
CA CYS A 73 -1.28 -9.12 2.18
C CYS A 73 0.06 -8.41 2.04
N ARG A 74 1.11 -8.96 2.66
CA ARG A 74 2.45 -8.37 2.53
C ARG A 74 2.93 -8.43 1.08
N LYS A 75 2.67 -9.55 0.42
CA LYS A 75 3.05 -9.72 -0.98
C LYS A 75 2.31 -8.71 -1.87
N PHE A 76 1.03 -8.55 -1.63
CA PHE A 76 0.22 -7.60 -2.41
C PHE A 76 0.65 -6.16 -2.14
N ALA A 77 0.90 -5.82 -0.88
CA ALA A 77 1.30 -4.47 -0.48
C ALA A 77 2.58 -4.03 -1.18
N ALA A 78 3.53 -4.93 -1.35
CA ALA A 78 4.79 -4.60 -2.02
C ALA A 78 4.55 -4.17 -3.47
N LYS A 79 3.68 -4.87 -4.17
CA LYS A 79 3.35 -4.52 -5.54
C LYS A 79 2.54 -3.23 -5.60
N LEU A 80 1.61 -3.07 -4.68
CA LEU A 80 0.79 -1.88 -4.62
C LEU A 80 1.64 -0.64 -4.35
N ALA A 81 2.66 -0.78 -3.51
CA ALA A 81 3.58 0.32 -3.22
C ALA A 81 4.24 0.83 -4.50
N THR A 82 4.69 -0.08 -5.35
CA THR A 82 5.29 0.28 -6.63
C THR A 82 4.30 1.02 -7.52
N VAL A 83 3.09 0.49 -7.61
CA VAL A 83 2.04 1.10 -8.45
C VAL A 83 1.73 2.52 -7.98
N VAL A 84 1.60 2.71 -6.66
CA VAL A 84 1.29 4.03 -6.11
C VAL A 84 2.39 5.04 -6.41
N VAL A 85 3.65 4.62 -6.27
CA VAL A 85 4.77 5.51 -6.57
C VAL A 85 4.79 5.89 -8.05
N GLU A 86 4.55 4.92 -8.93
CA GLU A 86 4.58 5.16 -10.37
C GLU A 86 3.43 6.03 -10.85
N THR A 87 2.24 5.78 -10.34
CA THR A 87 1.03 6.44 -10.86
C THR A 87 0.60 7.64 -10.04
N LYS A 88 1.15 7.79 -8.84
CA LYS A 88 0.75 8.81 -7.87
C LYS A 88 -0.72 8.69 -7.50
N ALA A 89 -1.24 7.48 -7.54
CA ALA A 89 -2.64 7.22 -7.26
C ALA A 89 -2.94 7.42 -5.78
N HIS A 90 -4.16 7.84 -5.50
CA HIS A 90 -4.65 7.94 -4.13
C HIS A 90 -5.40 6.65 -3.82
N ILE A 91 -4.85 5.83 -2.96
CA ILE A 91 -5.47 4.54 -2.60
C ILE A 91 -5.59 4.49 -1.09
N TYR A 92 -6.73 4.00 -0.61
CA TYR A 92 -7.02 3.88 0.81
C TYR A 92 -6.63 2.49 1.31
N PHE A 93 -6.25 2.43 2.58
CA PHE A 93 -5.97 1.17 3.26
C PHE A 93 -6.89 0.98 4.44
N ILE A 94 -7.53 -0.19 4.54
CA ILE A 94 -8.36 -0.56 5.69
C ILE A 94 -7.68 -1.73 6.38
N ASN A 95 -7.31 -1.55 7.66
CA ASN A 95 -6.66 -2.59 8.43
C ASN A 95 -7.69 -3.61 8.91
N SER A 96 -7.57 -4.85 8.42
CA SER A 96 -8.54 -5.88 8.75
C SER A 96 -8.38 -6.43 10.17
N GLU A 97 -7.34 -5.99 10.90
CA GLU A 97 -7.14 -6.38 12.28
C GLU A 97 -7.54 -5.27 13.27
N GLU A 98 -8.06 -4.17 12.79
CA GLU A 98 -8.41 -3.06 13.68
C GLU A 98 -9.55 -3.46 14.60
N PRO A 99 -9.31 -3.54 15.94
CA PRO A 99 -10.32 -4.07 16.84
C PRO A 99 -11.64 -3.30 16.83
N SER A 100 -11.57 -1.99 16.63
CA SER A 100 -12.76 -1.15 16.66
C SER A 100 -13.64 -1.34 15.44
N GLN A 101 -13.16 -2.06 14.42
CA GLN A 101 -13.88 -2.18 13.16
C GLN A 101 -14.21 -3.62 12.78
N LEU A 102 -13.94 -4.60 13.64
CA LEU A 102 -14.10 -5.99 13.27
C LEU A 102 -15.52 -6.31 12.83
N ASP A 103 -16.52 -5.85 13.60
CA ASP A 103 -17.92 -6.15 13.27
C ASP A 103 -18.35 -5.43 12.00
N ALA A 104 -17.98 -4.16 11.88
CA ALA A 104 -18.33 -3.38 10.69
C ALA A 104 -17.67 -3.98 9.45
N LEU A 105 -16.42 -4.40 9.59
CA LEU A 105 -15.68 -4.99 8.49
C LEU A 105 -16.29 -6.32 8.06
N GLN A 106 -16.70 -7.15 9.02
CA GLN A 106 -17.31 -8.42 8.70
C GLN A 106 -18.61 -8.21 7.93
N ALA A 107 -19.44 -7.29 8.36
CA ALA A 107 -20.67 -6.96 7.67
C ALA A 107 -20.41 -6.44 6.25
N PHE A 108 -19.43 -5.57 6.13
CA PHE A 108 -19.04 -5.00 4.84
C PHE A 108 -18.55 -6.09 3.88
N ARG A 109 -17.70 -6.98 4.38
CA ARG A 109 -17.17 -8.06 3.56
C ARG A 109 -18.28 -9.02 3.11
N SER A 110 -19.23 -9.29 3.98
CA SER A 110 -20.37 -10.13 3.63
C SER A 110 -21.23 -9.47 2.55
N THR A 111 -21.47 -8.18 2.70
CA THR A 111 -22.30 -7.44 1.75
C THR A 111 -21.70 -7.39 0.35
N TYR A 112 -20.40 -7.19 0.27
CA TYR A 112 -19.75 -6.97 -1.03
C TYR A 112 -18.95 -8.16 -1.54
N GLY A 113 -19.06 -9.31 -0.86
CA GLY A 113 -18.44 -10.53 -1.36
C GLY A 113 -16.92 -10.53 -1.31
N ILE A 114 -16.35 -10.21 -0.14
CA ILE A 114 -14.92 -10.18 0.06
C ILE A 114 -14.53 -11.31 1.00
N PRO A 115 -14.30 -12.52 0.46
CA PRO A 115 -14.12 -13.70 1.33
C PRO A 115 -12.76 -13.76 2.03
N THR A 116 -11.74 -13.18 1.44
CA THR A 116 -10.37 -13.28 1.98
C THR A 116 -9.66 -11.94 1.86
N VAL A 117 -8.53 -11.82 2.58
CA VAL A 117 -7.60 -10.70 2.40
C VAL A 117 -6.34 -11.24 1.76
N PRO A 118 -5.68 -10.46 0.91
CA PRO A 118 -5.96 -9.06 0.59
C PRO A 118 -7.22 -8.92 -0.23
N GLY A 119 -8.00 -7.90 0.10
CA GLY A 119 -9.17 -7.53 -0.70
C GLY A 119 -8.87 -6.22 -1.40
N PHE A 120 -9.04 -6.20 -2.69
CA PHE A 120 -8.78 -4.99 -3.47
C PHE A 120 -10.10 -4.56 -4.11
N LEU A 121 -10.53 -3.36 -3.79
CA LEU A 121 -11.83 -2.86 -4.23
C LEU A 121 -11.66 -1.61 -5.06
N HIS A 122 -12.43 -1.54 -6.14
CA HIS A 122 -12.54 -0.31 -6.90
C HIS A 122 -14.00 0.09 -6.94
N VAL A 123 -14.28 1.32 -6.51
CA VAL A 123 -15.63 1.88 -6.47
C VAL A 123 -15.72 2.95 -7.52
N GLU A 124 -16.76 2.87 -8.35
CA GLU A 124 -16.96 3.88 -9.38
C GLU A 124 -18.46 4.00 -9.64
N ALA A 125 -19.01 5.20 -9.46
CA ALA A 125 -20.41 5.49 -9.71
C ALA A 125 -21.36 4.55 -8.94
N GLY A 126 -20.95 4.12 -7.76
CA GLY A 126 -21.76 3.23 -6.93
C GLY A 126 -21.51 1.75 -7.18
N ASP A 127 -20.81 1.40 -8.24
CA ASP A 127 -20.47 0.02 -8.53
C ASP A 127 -19.22 -0.40 -7.80
N VAL A 128 -19.24 -1.57 -7.20
CA VAL A 128 -18.10 -2.10 -6.42
C VAL A 128 -17.55 -3.32 -7.13
N THR A 129 -16.29 -3.26 -7.49
CA THR A 129 -15.59 -4.38 -8.08
C THR A 129 -14.55 -4.87 -7.07
N VAL A 130 -14.45 -6.19 -6.91
CA VAL A 130 -13.58 -6.78 -5.88
C VAL A 130 -12.70 -7.86 -6.48
N ARG A 131 -11.42 -7.87 -6.08
CA ARG A 131 -10.53 -8.99 -6.34
C ARG A 131 -9.79 -9.33 -5.06
N CYS A 132 -9.73 -10.63 -4.76
CA CYS A 132 -9.02 -11.14 -3.59
C CYS A 132 -7.90 -12.05 -4.08
N ASP A 133 -6.91 -11.46 -4.73
CA ASP A 133 -5.87 -12.21 -5.44
C ASP A 133 -4.51 -11.57 -5.22
N SER A 134 -3.72 -12.17 -4.34
CA SER A 134 -2.38 -11.65 -4.03
C SER A 134 -1.40 -11.84 -5.17
N SER A 135 -1.77 -12.61 -6.18
CA SER A 135 -0.87 -12.87 -7.32
C SER A 135 -1.04 -11.87 -8.46
N MET A 136 -1.93 -10.89 -8.31
CA MET A 136 -2.08 -9.85 -9.33
C MET A 136 -0.75 -9.20 -9.63
N SER A 137 -0.45 -9.00 -10.91
CA SER A 137 0.73 -8.27 -11.30
C SER A 137 0.48 -6.77 -11.13
N GLU A 138 1.55 -6.00 -11.18
CA GLU A 138 1.41 -4.54 -11.10
C GLU A 138 0.54 -4.01 -12.22
N GLU A 139 0.66 -4.59 -13.41
CA GLU A 139 -0.17 -4.19 -14.55
C GLU A 139 -1.64 -4.51 -14.31
N GLU A 140 -1.91 -5.66 -13.70
CA GLU A 140 -3.29 -6.02 -13.37
C GLU A 140 -3.88 -5.11 -12.30
N ILE A 141 -3.05 -4.70 -11.33
CA ILE A 141 -3.49 -3.77 -10.31
C ILE A 141 -3.86 -2.43 -10.94
N LYS A 142 -3.01 -1.94 -11.84
CA LYS A 142 -3.29 -0.68 -12.54
C LYS A 142 -4.58 -0.75 -13.35
N ALA A 143 -4.74 -1.83 -14.10
CA ALA A 143 -5.93 -2.00 -14.93
C ALA A 143 -7.19 -2.08 -14.08
N PHE A 144 -7.13 -2.81 -12.96
CA PHE A 144 -8.27 -2.98 -12.08
C PHE A 144 -8.71 -1.65 -11.47
N ALA A 145 -7.76 -0.82 -11.09
CA ALA A 145 -8.04 0.48 -10.45
C ALA A 145 -8.17 1.61 -11.45
N HIS A 146 -8.12 1.31 -12.73
CA HIS A 146 -8.23 2.30 -13.81
C HIS A 146 -7.15 3.38 -13.74
N LEU A 147 -5.94 2.96 -13.47
CA LEU A 147 -4.78 3.86 -13.36
C LEU A 147 -3.95 3.94 -14.63
#